data_a380debd04885acc9282fa17eed6a157
#
_entry.id   a380debd04885acc9282fa17eed6a157
#
_cell.length_a   1.000
_cell.length_b   1.000
_cell.length_c   1.000
_cell.angle_alpha   90.00
_cell.angle_beta   90.00
_cell.angle_gamma   90.00
#
_symmetry.space_group_name_H-M   'P 1'
#
loop_
_entity.id
_entity.type
_entity.pdbx_description
1 polymer ?
#
loop_
_entity_poly.entity_id
_entity_poly.type
_entity_poly.pdbx_seq_one_letter_code
_entity_poly.pdbx_strand_id
1 'polypeptide(L)'
;MSATIQDQEGANAPITFDTHPSRYAHWTLQVDGAIAALTLNVNEERGIRPGYRLKLNSYDLGVDIELHDALQRIRFEHPEVRCVVITSARERMFCSGANIYMLGQSSHAWKVNFCKFTNETRNGIEDSSRHEGLRFLAAVNGTVAGGGYELALACDEILMIDDRSSTVSLPEVPLLGVLPGTGGLTRLTDKRKVRRDLADVFCSTAEGVRADRAQQWKLVDHVARPQQFAQARQERIAALVARSGRTGTGPGIALTPLERRIDEHGYHYQHVDVTLDRAARTATITVRAPEGAQPRSVAAIHAAGAAWWPLAMARELDDAILMLRTNELDVGLWLLKTRGSIDAVLEADGALRLHAADWFVKETQGLLRRTLARLDVSSRTLFAIIDEGSCFAGTLFELALAADRSYMLLLPESEPAAPFVALSEVNFGAYPMVSQETRLANRYCGDKRAMEAARGAIGDKLSAAIAEELGLVTFAPDDIDWADEVRLAVEERASLSPDALTGMEANLRFTGAETMETRIFARLSAWQNWIFNRPNAVGEQGALKVYGTGSKPRFDWKRV
;
A
#
# COMPACT_ATOMS: atom_id res chain seq x y z
N MET A 1 -9.91 6.47 -39.89
CA MET A 1 -8.61 7.11 -39.63
C MET A 1 -7.74 6.07 -38.96
N SER A 2 -6.69 5.63 -39.58
CA SER A 2 -5.78 4.59 -39.11
C SER A 2 -4.91 5.20 -38.00
N ALA A 3 -5.06 4.73 -36.75
CA ALA A 3 -4.11 5.02 -35.68
C ALA A 3 -2.74 4.47 -36.10
N THR A 4 -1.71 5.28 -35.96
CA THR A 4 -0.35 4.91 -36.31
C THR A 4 0.17 3.86 -35.33
N ILE A 5 1.07 2.97 -35.78
CA ILE A 5 1.67 1.89 -34.97
C ILE A 5 2.27 2.41 -33.65
N GLN A 6 2.78 3.64 -33.62
CA GLN A 6 3.29 4.31 -32.40
C GLN A 6 2.21 4.56 -31.33
N ASP A 7 0.95 4.80 -31.71
CA ASP A 7 -0.15 5.00 -30.77
C ASP A 7 -0.60 3.69 -30.08
N GLN A 8 -0.35 2.55 -30.73
CA GLN A 8 -0.66 1.23 -30.18
C GLN A 8 0.42 0.72 -29.19
N GLU A 9 1.70 1.04 -29.42
CA GLU A 9 2.78 0.70 -28.50
C GLU A 9 2.63 1.43 -27.16
N GLY A 10 2.24 2.71 -27.17
CA GLY A 10 2.00 3.48 -25.94
C GLY A 10 0.81 2.98 -25.10
N ALA A 11 -0.20 2.37 -25.73
CA ALA A 11 -1.36 1.83 -25.03
C ALA A 11 -1.08 0.53 -24.26
N ASN A 12 -0.05 -0.22 -24.64
CA ASN A 12 0.31 -1.53 -24.07
C ASN A 12 1.57 -1.49 -23.19
N ALA A 13 2.26 -0.36 -23.09
CA ALA A 13 3.43 -0.26 -22.22
C ALA A 13 3.06 -0.53 -20.76
N PRO A 14 3.90 -1.26 -19.99
CA PRO A 14 3.66 -1.47 -18.57
C PRO A 14 3.65 -0.14 -17.82
N ILE A 15 2.73 -0.02 -16.86
CA ILE A 15 2.70 1.13 -15.95
C ILE A 15 3.90 1.03 -15.02
N THR A 16 4.66 2.11 -14.92
CA THR A 16 5.79 2.22 -13.98
C THR A 16 5.48 3.27 -12.92
N PHE A 17 5.97 3.01 -11.69
CA PHE A 17 5.77 3.89 -10.53
C PHE A 17 6.97 4.80 -10.29
N ASP A 18 8.00 4.69 -11.12
CA ASP A 18 9.19 5.53 -11.07
C ASP A 18 8.94 6.86 -11.79
N THR A 19 9.07 7.97 -11.04
CA THR A 19 8.99 9.33 -11.56
C THR A 19 9.95 10.27 -10.81
N HIS A 20 9.95 11.55 -11.15
CA HIS A 20 10.82 12.56 -10.54
C HIS A 20 10.19 13.95 -10.70
N PRO A 21 10.37 14.91 -9.76
CA PRO A 21 9.79 16.26 -9.86
C PRO A 21 10.01 16.99 -11.17
N SER A 22 11.14 16.76 -11.85
CA SER A 22 11.41 17.34 -13.18
C SER A 22 10.53 16.75 -14.31
N ARG A 23 9.85 15.63 -14.06
CA ARG A 23 8.95 14.95 -15.01
C ARG A 23 7.48 15.10 -14.66
N TYR A 24 7.15 15.70 -13.50
CA TYR A 24 5.76 15.88 -13.08
C TYR A 24 4.98 16.72 -14.08
N ALA A 25 3.78 16.26 -14.38
CA ALA A 25 2.83 16.93 -15.27
C ALA A 25 1.65 17.51 -14.49
N HIS A 26 1.44 17.09 -13.26
CA HIS A 26 0.22 17.33 -12.49
C HIS A 26 0.48 18.02 -11.15
N TRP A 27 1.63 17.75 -10.52
CA TRP A 27 2.01 18.32 -9.25
C TRP A 27 3.24 19.21 -9.34
N THR A 28 3.27 20.23 -8.51
CA THR A 28 4.48 21.01 -8.25
C THR A 28 4.84 20.86 -6.79
N LEU A 29 6.06 20.44 -6.52
CA LEU A 29 6.65 20.38 -5.17
C LEU A 29 7.58 21.58 -4.99
N GLN A 30 7.32 22.39 -3.97
CA GLN A 30 8.18 23.50 -3.54
C GLN A 30 8.46 23.34 -2.05
N VAL A 31 9.71 23.50 -1.65
CA VAL A 31 10.13 23.42 -0.24
C VAL A 31 10.76 24.75 0.16
N ASP A 32 10.29 25.28 1.28
CA ASP A 32 10.79 26.49 1.91
C ASP A 32 10.95 26.26 3.42
N GLY A 33 12.15 25.94 3.84
CA GLY A 33 12.45 25.60 5.23
C GLY A 33 11.55 24.48 5.77
N ALA A 34 10.79 24.79 6.80
CA ALA A 34 9.92 23.81 7.47
C ALA A 34 8.61 23.46 6.72
N ILE A 35 8.42 24.01 5.52
CA ILE A 35 7.17 23.91 4.78
C ILE A 35 7.44 23.29 3.40
N ALA A 36 6.66 22.27 3.04
CA ALA A 36 6.56 21.79 1.67
C ALA A 36 5.16 22.13 1.11
N ALA A 37 5.11 22.73 -0.07
CA ALA A 37 3.88 23.01 -0.79
C ALA A 37 3.73 22.01 -1.96
N LEU A 38 2.68 21.22 -1.94
CA LEU A 38 2.22 20.37 -3.03
C LEU A 38 1.05 21.05 -3.72
N THR A 39 1.29 21.59 -4.90
CA THR A 39 0.28 22.33 -5.67
C THR A 39 -0.22 21.49 -6.84
N LEU A 40 -1.51 21.14 -6.82
CA LEU A 40 -2.18 20.40 -7.87
C LEU A 40 -2.51 21.33 -9.05
N ASN A 41 -2.00 20.99 -10.22
CA ASN A 41 -2.32 21.66 -11.49
C ASN A 41 -2.33 20.62 -12.61
N VAL A 42 -3.40 19.85 -12.67
CA VAL A 42 -3.49 18.71 -13.58
C VAL A 42 -3.43 19.17 -15.04
N ASN A 43 -2.50 18.59 -15.78
CA ASN A 43 -2.45 18.71 -17.23
C ASN A 43 -3.53 17.80 -17.83
N GLU A 44 -4.55 18.43 -18.42
CA GLU A 44 -5.75 17.73 -18.89
C GLU A 44 -5.49 16.72 -20.01
N GLU A 45 -4.43 16.90 -20.80
CA GLU A 45 -4.08 16.05 -21.95
C GLU A 45 -3.10 14.92 -21.58
N ARG A 46 -2.59 14.88 -20.36
CA ARG A 46 -1.59 13.91 -19.93
C ARG A 46 -2.15 12.85 -18.98
N GLY A 47 -3.28 12.25 -19.35
CA GLY A 47 -3.77 11.03 -18.69
C GLY A 47 -2.78 9.88 -18.88
N ILE A 48 -2.70 8.97 -17.88
CA ILE A 48 -1.78 7.81 -17.90
C ILE A 48 -2.11 6.81 -19.02
N ARG A 49 -3.33 6.85 -19.55
CA ARG A 49 -3.80 6.08 -20.71
C ARG A 49 -4.53 7.02 -21.68
N PRO A 50 -4.55 6.72 -22.97
CA PRO A 50 -5.31 7.48 -23.96
C PRO A 50 -6.83 7.29 -23.75
N GLY A 51 -7.63 8.17 -24.37
CA GLY A 51 -9.09 8.03 -24.46
C GLY A 51 -9.90 8.90 -23.51
N TYR A 52 -9.29 9.65 -22.61
CA TYR A 52 -9.95 10.62 -21.72
C TYR A 52 -9.09 11.85 -21.45
N ARG A 53 -9.71 12.89 -20.91
CA ARG A 53 -9.05 14.13 -20.47
C ARG A 53 -9.28 14.37 -18.99
N LEU A 54 -8.28 14.89 -18.29
CA LEU A 54 -8.30 15.16 -16.86
C LEU A 54 -8.82 16.58 -16.57
N LYS A 55 -10.10 16.84 -16.86
CA LYS A 55 -10.72 18.14 -16.64
C LYS A 55 -10.93 18.45 -15.15
N LEU A 56 -11.00 19.74 -14.80
CA LEU A 56 -11.34 20.22 -13.45
C LEU A 56 -10.44 19.68 -12.35
N ASN A 57 -9.15 19.56 -12.61
CA ASN A 57 -8.22 18.89 -11.69
C ASN A 57 -8.69 17.50 -11.25
N SER A 58 -9.41 16.77 -12.11
CA SER A 58 -9.66 15.34 -11.87
C SER A 58 -8.36 14.55 -11.99
N TYR A 59 -8.32 13.40 -11.36
CA TYR A 59 -7.10 12.59 -11.35
C TYR A 59 -7.32 11.16 -11.83
N ASP A 60 -6.25 10.58 -12.32
CA ASP A 60 -6.07 9.16 -12.62
C ASP A 60 -4.87 8.60 -11.82
N LEU A 61 -4.44 7.39 -12.14
CA LEU A 61 -3.29 6.76 -11.48
C LEU A 61 -1.99 7.57 -11.66
N GLY A 62 -1.80 8.25 -12.80
CA GLY A 62 -0.59 9.06 -13.06
C GLY A 62 -0.46 10.23 -12.09
N VAL A 63 -1.56 10.92 -11.79
CA VAL A 63 -1.60 12.00 -10.80
C VAL A 63 -1.25 11.49 -9.40
N ASP A 64 -1.73 10.31 -9.02
CA ASP A 64 -1.44 9.70 -7.72
C ASP A 64 0.00 9.13 -7.65
N ILE A 65 0.59 8.67 -8.76
CA ILE A 65 2.01 8.26 -8.81
C ILE A 65 2.92 9.47 -8.51
N GLU A 66 2.66 10.62 -9.11
CA GLU A 66 3.42 11.84 -8.82
C GLU A 66 3.27 12.27 -7.35
N LEU A 67 2.05 12.20 -6.80
CA LEU A 67 1.82 12.49 -5.37
C LEU A 67 2.58 11.52 -4.46
N HIS A 68 2.58 10.23 -4.78
CA HIS A 68 3.30 9.21 -4.03
C HIS A 68 4.81 9.51 -4.02
N ASP A 69 5.41 9.76 -5.19
CA ASP A 69 6.83 10.11 -5.30
C ASP A 69 7.16 11.40 -4.54
N ALA A 70 6.33 12.46 -4.69
CA ALA A 70 6.53 13.71 -3.97
C ALA A 70 6.54 13.53 -2.45
N LEU A 71 5.64 12.69 -1.91
CA LEU A 71 5.61 12.36 -0.49
C LEU A 71 6.87 11.60 -0.05
N GLN A 72 7.38 10.67 -0.87
CA GLN A 72 8.64 9.96 -0.56
C GLN A 72 9.82 10.94 -0.54
N ARG A 73 9.89 11.88 -1.50
CA ARG A 73 10.96 12.90 -1.51
C ARG A 73 10.89 13.81 -0.31
N ILE A 74 9.71 14.27 0.09
CA ILE A 74 9.56 15.08 1.32
C ILE A 74 10.06 14.31 2.55
N ARG A 75 9.81 13.00 2.62
CA ARG A 75 10.25 12.17 3.75
C ARG A 75 11.77 12.04 3.81
N PHE A 76 12.40 11.77 2.69
CA PHE A 76 13.82 11.41 2.65
C PHE A 76 14.74 12.58 2.24
N GLU A 77 14.34 13.41 1.29
CA GLU A 77 15.19 14.48 0.76
C GLU A 77 15.07 15.79 1.57
N HIS A 78 13.97 15.94 2.35
CA HIS A 78 13.66 17.16 3.08
C HIS A 78 13.35 16.90 4.57
N PRO A 79 14.36 16.49 5.35
CA PRO A 79 14.18 16.20 6.78
C PRO A 79 13.76 17.43 7.60
N GLU A 80 14.03 18.64 7.13
CA GLU A 80 13.65 19.92 7.74
C GLU A 80 12.15 20.21 7.67
N VAL A 81 11.42 19.62 6.72
CA VAL A 81 9.99 19.88 6.53
C VAL A 81 9.18 19.36 7.73
N ARG A 82 8.33 20.22 8.25
CA ARG A 82 7.43 19.96 9.40
C ARG A 82 5.96 19.93 9.00
N CYS A 83 5.60 20.69 7.96
CA CYS A 83 4.24 20.79 7.46
C CYS A 83 4.23 20.70 5.93
N VAL A 84 3.34 19.85 5.41
CA VAL A 84 3.02 19.76 3.98
C VAL A 84 1.69 20.44 3.73
N VAL A 85 1.66 21.40 2.81
CA VAL A 85 0.43 22.08 2.39
C VAL A 85 0.02 21.55 1.02
N ILE A 86 -1.17 20.98 0.94
CA ILE A 86 -1.77 20.51 -0.32
C ILE A 86 -2.79 21.55 -0.77
N THR A 87 -2.61 22.10 -1.97
CA THR A 87 -3.49 23.14 -2.54
C THR A 87 -3.61 22.99 -4.06
N SER A 88 -4.41 23.83 -4.70
CA SER A 88 -4.60 23.86 -6.15
C SER A 88 -4.10 25.16 -6.77
N ALA A 89 -3.52 25.08 -7.96
CA ALA A 89 -3.19 26.24 -8.79
C ALA A 89 -4.42 26.80 -9.53
N ARG A 90 -5.53 26.05 -9.60
CA ARG A 90 -6.72 26.48 -10.30
C ARG A 90 -7.61 27.32 -9.39
N GLU A 91 -8.09 28.42 -9.91
CA GLU A 91 -9.08 29.23 -9.21
C GLU A 91 -10.42 28.48 -9.09
N ARG A 92 -11.06 28.59 -7.93
CA ARG A 92 -12.38 28.03 -7.60
C ARG A 92 -12.53 26.50 -7.75
N MET A 93 -11.45 25.81 -8.07
CA MET A 93 -11.45 24.35 -8.20
C MET A 93 -10.24 23.77 -7.50
N PHE A 94 -10.45 23.08 -6.39
CA PHE A 94 -9.38 22.32 -5.77
C PHE A 94 -9.15 21.01 -6.52
N CYS A 95 -10.16 20.13 -6.55
CA CYS A 95 -10.11 18.85 -7.27
C CYS A 95 -11.52 18.26 -7.40
N SER A 96 -11.89 17.82 -8.59
CA SER A 96 -13.18 17.17 -8.84
C SER A 96 -13.19 15.65 -8.58
N GLY A 97 -12.08 15.09 -8.07
CA GLY A 97 -11.98 13.68 -7.74
C GLY A 97 -11.47 12.81 -8.87
N ALA A 98 -11.67 11.50 -8.76
CA ALA A 98 -11.26 10.53 -9.77
C ALA A 98 -11.95 10.80 -11.11
N ASN A 99 -11.21 10.66 -12.22
CA ASN A 99 -11.76 10.92 -13.54
C ASN A 99 -12.84 9.90 -13.92
N ILE A 100 -14.07 10.38 -14.06
CA ILE A 100 -15.25 9.53 -14.32
C ILE A 100 -15.15 8.83 -15.69
N TYR A 101 -14.60 9.50 -16.70
CA TYR A 101 -14.44 8.90 -18.02
C TYR A 101 -13.41 7.76 -17.99
N MET A 102 -12.29 7.95 -17.30
CA MET A 102 -11.31 6.89 -17.05
C MET A 102 -11.99 5.70 -16.33
N LEU A 103 -12.75 5.96 -15.26
CA LEU A 103 -13.48 4.91 -14.55
C LEU A 103 -14.49 4.19 -15.47
N GLY A 104 -15.23 4.91 -16.29
CA GLY A 104 -16.21 4.35 -17.22
C GLY A 104 -15.59 3.40 -18.26
N GLN A 105 -14.38 3.69 -18.71
CA GLN A 105 -13.67 2.92 -19.74
C GLN A 105 -12.79 1.78 -19.15
N SER A 106 -12.51 1.81 -17.85
CA SER A 106 -11.59 0.88 -17.22
C SER A 106 -12.23 -0.48 -16.90
N SER A 107 -11.41 -1.52 -16.94
CA SER A 107 -11.80 -2.85 -16.47
C SER A 107 -12.07 -2.85 -14.94
N HIS A 108 -12.77 -3.86 -14.47
CA HIS A 108 -12.99 -4.03 -13.03
C HIS A 108 -11.68 -4.08 -12.24
N ALA A 109 -10.74 -4.91 -12.66
CA ALA A 109 -9.44 -5.05 -11.97
C ALA A 109 -8.67 -3.72 -11.95
N TRP A 110 -8.68 -2.95 -13.04
CA TRP A 110 -8.05 -1.62 -13.07
C TRP A 110 -8.65 -0.67 -12.03
N LYS A 111 -10.00 -0.58 -11.98
CA LYS A 111 -10.70 0.29 -11.01
C LYS A 111 -10.30 -0.04 -9.57
N VAL A 112 -10.27 -1.32 -9.22
CA VAL A 112 -9.95 -1.76 -7.86
C VAL A 112 -8.48 -1.49 -7.53
N ASN A 113 -7.54 -1.81 -8.43
CA ASN A 113 -6.11 -1.54 -8.21
C ASN A 113 -5.82 -0.03 -8.14
N PHE A 114 -6.49 0.79 -8.95
CA PHE A 114 -6.44 2.25 -8.85
C PHE A 114 -6.89 2.72 -7.46
N CYS A 115 -8.05 2.27 -6.98
CA CYS A 115 -8.55 2.63 -5.65
C CYS A 115 -7.61 2.14 -4.53
N LYS A 116 -6.98 0.96 -4.67
CA LYS A 116 -5.99 0.47 -3.70
C LYS A 116 -4.80 1.42 -3.57
N PHE A 117 -4.16 1.74 -4.70
CA PHE A 117 -3.01 2.64 -4.70
C PHE A 117 -3.36 4.02 -4.14
N THR A 118 -4.52 4.55 -4.54
CA THR A 118 -5.06 5.80 -4.00
C THR A 118 -5.24 5.73 -2.49
N ASN A 119 -5.85 4.66 -1.96
CA ASN A 119 -6.02 4.45 -0.52
C ASN A 119 -4.67 4.33 0.21
N GLU A 120 -3.72 3.59 -0.34
CA GLU A 120 -2.37 3.45 0.23
C GLU A 120 -1.65 4.79 0.33
N THR A 121 -1.77 5.64 -0.68
CA THR A 121 -1.20 7.01 -0.66
C THR A 121 -1.82 7.86 0.43
N ARG A 122 -3.17 7.84 0.59
CA ARG A 122 -3.87 8.58 1.66
C ARG A 122 -3.52 8.01 3.05
N ASN A 123 -3.52 6.71 3.21
CA ASN A 123 -3.09 6.08 4.46
C ASN A 123 -1.62 6.40 4.78
N GLY A 124 -0.76 6.53 3.76
CA GLY A 124 0.62 6.96 3.92
C GLY A 124 0.79 8.39 4.45
N ILE A 125 -0.16 9.31 4.14
CA ILE A 125 -0.23 10.64 4.74
C ILE A 125 -0.52 10.53 6.25
N GLU A 126 -1.52 9.74 6.62
CA GLU A 126 -1.92 9.51 8.01
C GLU A 126 -0.85 8.75 8.80
N ASP A 127 -0.15 7.81 8.17
CA ASP A 127 0.98 7.09 8.74
C ASP A 127 2.14 8.04 9.10
N SER A 128 2.51 8.95 8.18
CA SER A 128 3.54 9.96 8.45
C SER A 128 3.17 10.91 9.58
N SER A 129 1.89 11.30 9.69
CA SER A 129 1.43 12.14 10.81
C SER A 129 1.52 11.40 12.14
N ARG A 130 1.17 10.12 12.15
CA ARG A 130 1.11 9.30 13.37
C ARG A 130 2.49 8.90 13.88
N HIS A 131 3.37 8.47 12.98
CA HIS A 131 4.62 7.82 13.35
C HIS A 131 5.85 8.72 13.18
N GLU A 132 5.90 9.52 12.11
CA GLU A 132 7.05 10.39 11.82
C GLU A 132 6.84 11.84 12.33
N GLY A 133 5.61 12.22 12.64
CA GLY A 133 5.27 13.56 13.14
C GLY A 133 5.19 14.65 12.08
N LEU A 134 5.24 14.31 10.80
CA LEU A 134 4.99 15.22 9.68
C LEU A 134 3.52 15.64 9.68
N ARG A 135 3.22 16.94 9.50
CA ARG A 135 1.85 17.45 9.51
C ARG A 135 1.37 17.82 8.13
N PHE A 136 0.06 17.70 7.89
CA PHE A 136 -0.55 17.94 6.59
C PHE A 136 -1.73 18.91 6.70
N LEU A 137 -1.72 19.95 5.88
CA LEU A 137 -2.81 20.91 5.73
C LEU A 137 -3.39 20.80 4.32
N ALA A 138 -4.67 20.50 4.18
CA ALA A 138 -5.40 20.73 2.94
C ALA A 138 -5.91 22.19 2.91
N ALA A 139 -5.30 23.02 2.06
CA ALA A 139 -5.72 24.41 1.82
C ALA A 139 -6.66 24.43 0.61
N VAL A 140 -7.94 24.19 0.87
CA VAL A 140 -9.00 24.03 -0.13
C VAL A 140 -9.44 25.41 -0.62
N ASN A 141 -8.82 25.86 -1.71
CA ASN A 141 -9.01 27.18 -2.32
C ASN A 141 -10.12 27.22 -3.38
N GLY A 142 -10.99 26.23 -3.43
CA GLY A 142 -12.08 26.10 -4.38
C GLY A 142 -12.96 24.88 -4.08
N THR A 143 -13.88 24.57 -4.98
CA THR A 143 -14.74 23.39 -4.87
C THR A 143 -13.90 22.11 -4.87
N VAL A 144 -14.24 21.18 -3.99
CA VAL A 144 -13.60 19.89 -3.86
C VAL A 144 -14.65 18.77 -3.77
N ALA A 145 -14.50 17.74 -4.59
CA ALA A 145 -15.48 16.67 -4.68
C ALA A 145 -14.83 15.28 -4.75
N GLY A 146 -15.56 14.28 -4.29
CA GLY A 146 -15.18 12.88 -4.42
C GLY A 146 -13.79 12.59 -3.90
N GLY A 147 -13.00 11.86 -4.67
CA GLY A 147 -11.62 11.52 -4.30
C GLY A 147 -10.69 12.71 -4.02
N GLY A 148 -11.02 13.92 -4.51
CA GLY A 148 -10.31 15.15 -4.14
C GLY A 148 -10.58 15.54 -2.69
N TYR A 149 -11.83 15.42 -2.24
CA TYR A 149 -12.17 15.63 -0.84
C TYR A 149 -11.64 14.48 0.05
N GLU A 150 -11.60 13.26 -0.45
CA GLU A 150 -10.97 12.13 0.25
C GLU A 150 -9.47 12.34 0.49
N LEU A 151 -8.77 13.04 -0.43
CA LEU A 151 -7.39 13.48 -0.20
C LEU A 151 -7.31 14.51 0.92
N ALA A 152 -8.20 15.50 0.93
CA ALA A 152 -8.26 16.49 2.01
C ALA A 152 -8.58 15.83 3.37
N LEU A 153 -9.47 14.84 3.40
CA LEU A 153 -9.79 14.07 4.61
C LEU A 153 -8.59 13.29 5.18
N ALA A 154 -7.61 12.93 4.35
CA ALA A 154 -6.39 12.27 4.82
C ALA A 154 -5.44 13.23 5.56
N CYS A 155 -5.53 14.55 5.34
CA CYS A 155 -4.72 15.56 6.02
C CYS A 155 -5.08 15.71 7.51
N ASP A 156 -4.19 16.33 8.30
CA ASP A 156 -4.44 16.61 9.72
C ASP A 156 -5.50 17.70 9.90
N GLU A 157 -5.47 18.73 9.03
CA GLU A 157 -6.44 19.84 9.04
C GLU A 157 -6.89 20.20 7.62
N ILE A 158 -8.11 20.69 7.51
CA ILE A 158 -8.72 21.20 6.28
C ILE A 158 -9.11 22.66 6.51
N LEU A 159 -8.47 23.58 5.78
CA LEU A 159 -8.86 24.97 5.69
C LEU A 159 -9.60 25.21 4.37
N MET A 160 -10.85 25.64 4.41
CA MET A 160 -11.69 25.87 3.24
C MET A 160 -11.92 27.36 3.00
N ILE A 161 -11.87 27.77 1.73
CA ILE A 161 -12.26 29.12 1.33
C ILE A 161 -13.78 29.30 1.42
N ASP A 162 -14.22 30.42 1.98
CA ASP A 162 -15.62 30.88 1.97
C ASP A 162 -15.80 31.96 0.92
N ASP A 163 -15.88 31.58 -0.34
CA ASP A 163 -16.18 32.44 -1.47
C ASP A 163 -17.67 32.42 -1.86
N ARG A 164 -18.53 31.84 -1.02
CA ARG A 164 -19.97 31.62 -1.20
C ARG A 164 -20.35 30.65 -2.33
N SER A 165 -19.41 30.17 -3.12
CA SER A 165 -19.65 29.26 -4.23
C SER A 165 -18.99 27.88 -4.04
N SER A 166 -17.82 27.84 -3.42
CA SER A 166 -17.07 26.61 -3.18
C SER A 166 -17.78 25.66 -2.21
N THR A 167 -17.72 24.37 -2.51
CA THR A 167 -18.36 23.30 -1.73
C THR A 167 -17.41 22.15 -1.49
N VAL A 168 -17.68 21.37 -0.45
CA VAL A 168 -17.16 20.01 -0.26
C VAL A 168 -18.26 19.00 -0.53
N SER A 169 -17.95 17.86 -1.19
CA SER A 169 -18.95 16.83 -1.49
C SER A 169 -18.35 15.44 -1.64
N LEU A 170 -19.17 14.41 -1.38
CA LEU A 170 -18.95 13.02 -1.76
C LEU A 170 -20.15 12.53 -2.58
N PRO A 171 -20.25 12.94 -3.86
CA PRO A 171 -21.45 12.77 -4.66
C PRO A 171 -21.52 11.43 -5.40
N GLU A 172 -20.70 10.45 -5.02
CA GLU A 172 -20.57 9.17 -5.71
C GLU A 172 -21.87 8.37 -5.70
N VAL A 173 -22.58 8.35 -4.57
CA VAL A 173 -23.82 7.60 -4.44
C VAL A 173 -24.92 8.19 -5.34
N PRO A 174 -25.26 9.51 -5.23
CA PRO A 174 -26.35 10.07 -6.01
C PRO A 174 -26.04 10.24 -7.51
N LEU A 175 -24.78 10.44 -7.90
CA LEU A 175 -24.43 10.73 -9.29
C LEU A 175 -23.90 9.51 -10.06
N LEU A 176 -23.20 8.60 -9.38
CA LEU A 176 -22.45 7.53 -10.04
C LEU A 176 -22.93 6.13 -9.65
N GLY A 177 -23.80 6.01 -8.64
CA GLY A 177 -24.25 4.72 -8.13
C GLY A 177 -23.14 3.85 -7.53
N VAL A 178 -22.05 4.50 -7.05
CA VAL A 178 -20.92 3.85 -6.37
C VAL A 178 -20.64 4.52 -5.04
N LEU A 179 -19.73 3.97 -4.26
CA LEU A 179 -19.32 4.55 -2.98
C LEU A 179 -18.12 5.49 -3.15
N PRO A 180 -17.91 6.48 -2.25
CA PRO A 180 -16.63 7.17 -2.10
C PRO A 180 -15.58 6.18 -1.58
N GLY A 181 -14.99 5.45 -2.54
CA GLY A 181 -14.23 4.21 -2.31
C GLY A 181 -12.77 4.42 -1.94
N THR A 182 -12.28 5.68 -1.89
CA THR A 182 -10.92 5.97 -1.43
C THR A 182 -10.88 6.50 0.00
N GLY A 183 -11.78 5.96 0.83
CA GLY A 183 -11.78 6.06 2.28
C GLY A 183 -12.66 7.19 2.84
N GLY A 184 -13.46 7.85 2.00
CA GLY A 184 -14.27 9.00 2.40
C GLY A 184 -15.31 8.68 3.47
N LEU A 185 -16.12 7.64 3.27
CA LEU A 185 -17.14 7.22 4.24
C LEU A 185 -16.54 6.92 5.62
N THR A 186 -15.45 6.16 5.64
CA THR A 186 -14.79 5.79 6.89
C THR A 186 -14.17 7.00 7.58
N ARG A 187 -13.46 7.87 6.82
CA ARG A 187 -12.84 9.07 7.41
C ARG A 187 -13.86 10.07 7.96
N LEU A 188 -15.04 10.17 7.37
CA LEU A 188 -16.11 11.02 7.92
C LEU A 188 -16.50 10.60 9.34
N THR A 189 -16.74 9.32 9.56
CA THR A 189 -17.18 8.80 10.86
C THR A 189 -16.01 8.56 11.81
N ASP A 190 -14.97 7.86 11.37
CA ASP A 190 -13.92 7.37 12.27
C ASP A 190 -12.85 8.43 12.58
N LYS A 191 -12.50 9.29 11.61
CA LYS A 191 -11.50 10.34 11.80
C LYS A 191 -12.14 11.68 12.18
N ARG A 192 -13.10 12.15 11.37
CA ARG A 192 -13.73 13.47 11.54
C ARG A 192 -14.79 13.47 12.63
N LYS A 193 -15.29 12.32 13.04
CA LYS A 193 -16.39 12.17 14.01
C LYS A 193 -17.64 12.96 13.59
N VAL A 194 -17.94 12.94 12.30
CA VAL A 194 -19.20 13.46 11.77
C VAL A 194 -20.32 12.58 12.31
N ARG A 195 -21.36 13.18 12.82
CA ARG A 195 -22.54 12.45 13.30
C ARG A 195 -23.14 11.63 12.16
N ARG A 196 -23.48 10.35 12.41
CA ARG A 196 -23.86 9.37 11.38
C ARG A 196 -24.97 9.84 10.44
N ASP A 197 -26.01 10.49 10.98
CA ASP A 197 -27.13 11.01 10.20
C ASP A 197 -26.71 12.18 9.28
N LEU A 198 -25.79 13.04 9.72
CA LEU A 198 -25.21 14.09 8.88
C LEU A 198 -24.29 13.52 7.80
N ALA A 199 -23.55 12.46 8.12
CA ALA A 199 -22.74 11.74 7.13
C ALA A 199 -23.62 11.07 6.06
N ASP A 200 -24.78 10.49 6.45
CA ASP A 200 -25.77 9.94 5.53
C ASP A 200 -26.30 11.01 4.56
N VAL A 201 -26.78 12.14 5.09
CA VAL A 201 -27.25 13.27 4.26
C VAL A 201 -26.14 13.76 3.33
N PHE A 202 -24.93 13.92 3.84
CA PHE A 202 -23.79 14.42 3.06
C PHE A 202 -23.43 13.49 1.90
N CYS A 203 -23.41 12.18 2.12
CA CYS A 203 -23.04 11.18 1.10
C CYS A 203 -24.20 10.85 0.14
N SER A 204 -25.43 11.20 0.45
CA SER A 204 -26.61 10.99 -0.40
C SER A 204 -27.08 12.25 -1.15
N THR A 205 -26.35 13.37 -1.01
CA THR A 205 -26.67 14.66 -1.64
C THR A 205 -25.61 15.01 -2.70
N ALA A 206 -26.06 15.45 -3.89
CA ALA A 206 -25.16 15.79 -4.99
C ALA A 206 -24.58 17.21 -4.89
N GLU A 207 -25.33 18.16 -4.32
CA GLU A 207 -25.03 19.59 -4.37
C GLU A 207 -23.83 20.03 -3.56
N GLY A 208 -23.32 19.23 -2.66
CA GLY A 208 -22.22 19.58 -1.77
C GLY A 208 -22.60 20.60 -0.68
N VAL A 209 -21.68 20.81 0.25
CA VAL A 209 -21.89 21.63 1.45
C VAL A 209 -20.94 22.83 1.44
N ARG A 210 -21.49 24.04 1.65
CA ARG A 210 -20.71 25.29 1.71
C ARG A 210 -20.03 25.49 3.06
N ALA A 211 -19.06 26.38 3.09
CA ALA A 211 -18.10 26.62 4.15
C ALA A 211 -18.69 26.61 5.58
N ASP A 212 -19.66 27.45 5.91
CA ASP A 212 -20.23 27.56 7.27
C ASP A 212 -20.83 26.22 7.74
N ARG A 213 -21.65 25.61 6.87
CA ARG A 213 -22.27 24.30 7.19
C ARG A 213 -21.24 23.17 7.21
N ALA A 214 -20.23 23.23 6.33
CA ALA A 214 -19.15 22.24 6.31
C ALA A 214 -18.37 22.27 7.63
N GLN A 215 -18.08 23.44 8.17
CA GLN A 215 -17.45 23.57 9.49
C GLN A 215 -18.38 23.11 10.62
N GLN A 216 -19.64 23.51 10.60
CA GLN A 216 -20.63 23.08 11.58
C GLN A 216 -20.78 21.55 11.64
N TRP A 217 -20.73 20.90 10.49
CA TRP A 217 -20.84 19.45 10.37
C TRP A 217 -19.51 18.71 10.55
N LYS A 218 -18.43 19.42 10.87
CA LYS A 218 -17.07 18.89 11.02
C LYS A 218 -16.48 18.29 9.72
N LEU A 219 -17.01 18.67 8.57
CA LEU A 219 -16.45 18.28 7.28
C LEU A 219 -15.12 18.99 7.02
N VAL A 220 -14.96 20.21 7.51
CA VAL A 220 -13.72 20.99 7.48
C VAL A 220 -13.41 21.54 8.87
N ASP A 221 -12.14 21.89 9.14
CA ASP A 221 -11.71 22.40 10.46
C ASP A 221 -11.85 23.92 10.53
N HIS A 222 -11.46 24.60 9.46
CA HIS A 222 -11.39 26.06 9.41
C HIS A 222 -11.99 26.56 8.11
N VAL A 223 -12.58 27.76 8.17
CA VAL A 223 -13.07 28.50 7.02
C VAL A 223 -12.52 29.92 7.04
N ALA A 224 -12.23 30.48 5.87
CA ALA A 224 -11.76 31.85 5.74
C ALA A 224 -12.30 32.51 4.46
N ARG A 225 -12.68 33.78 4.55
CA ARG A 225 -13.07 34.60 3.38
C ARG A 225 -11.88 34.77 2.44
N PRO A 226 -12.10 35.00 1.13
CA PRO A 226 -11.03 35.14 0.16
C PRO A 226 -9.92 36.10 0.58
N GLN A 227 -10.27 37.27 1.14
CA GLN A 227 -9.31 38.29 1.56
C GLN A 227 -8.44 37.85 2.77
N GLN A 228 -8.94 36.91 3.56
CA GLN A 228 -8.28 36.40 4.77
C GLN A 228 -7.66 35.03 4.56
N PHE A 229 -7.92 34.37 3.43
CA PHE A 229 -7.54 32.97 3.21
C PHE A 229 -6.02 32.76 3.27
N ALA A 230 -5.25 33.67 2.67
CA ALA A 230 -3.79 33.58 2.70
C ALA A 230 -3.23 33.71 4.12
N GLN A 231 -3.76 34.64 4.91
CA GLN A 231 -3.36 34.83 6.31
C GLN A 231 -3.77 33.61 7.16
N ALA A 232 -5.01 33.15 7.06
CA ALA A 232 -5.49 31.97 7.78
C ALA A 232 -4.65 30.72 7.46
N ARG A 233 -4.26 30.55 6.18
CA ARG A 233 -3.36 29.47 5.76
C ARG A 233 -2.01 29.55 6.48
N GLN A 234 -1.39 30.74 6.54
CA GLN A 234 -0.11 30.91 7.25
C GLN A 234 -0.24 30.63 8.75
N GLU A 235 -1.31 31.08 9.39
CA GLU A 235 -1.59 30.82 10.81
C GLU A 235 -1.75 29.31 11.08
N ARG A 236 -2.47 28.59 10.20
CA ARG A 236 -2.62 27.13 10.34
C ARG A 236 -1.31 26.38 10.11
N ILE A 237 -0.52 26.80 9.11
CA ILE A 237 0.82 26.24 8.86
C ILE A 237 1.70 26.41 10.11
N ALA A 238 1.76 27.64 10.67
CA ALA A 238 2.56 27.91 11.86
C ALA A 238 2.14 27.03 13.05
N ALA A 239 0.82 26.86 13.26
CA ALA A 239 0.30 26.00 14.31
C ALA A 239 0.64 24.51 14.08
N LEU A 240 0.59 24.03 12.85
CA LEU A 240 0.96 22.66 12.51
C LEU A 240 2.46 22.41 12.63
N VAL A 241 3.29 23.35 12.18
CA VAL A 241 4.75 23.32 12.36
C VAL A 241 5.11 23.23 13.85
N ALA A 242 4.46 24.04 14.71
CA ALA A 242 4.68 24.02 16.15
C ALA A 242 4.26 22.70 16.82
N ARG A 243 3.32 21.96 16.21
CA ARG A 243 2.81 20.66 16.70
C ARG A 243 3.54 19.48 16.06
N SER A 244 4.45 19.71 15.12
CA SER A 244 5.17 18.63 14.44
C SER A 244 6.14 17.95 15.42
N GLY A 245 6.10 16.63 15.44
CA GLY A 245 7.07 15.82 16.17
C GLY A 245 8.31 15.44 15.35
N ARG A 246 8.44 15.96 14.13
CA ARG A 246 9.56 15.62 13.25
C ARG A 246 10.83 16.32 13.69
N THR A 247 11.92 15.56 13.82
CA THR A 247 13.19 16.04 14.40
C THR A 247 14.33 16.15 13.37
N GLY A 248 14.10 15.71 12.12
CA GLY A 248 15.12 15.69 11.10
C GLY A 248 15.74 17.07 10.85
N THR A 249 17.06 17.11 10.75
CA THR A 249 17.86 18.29 10.45
C THR A 249 19.06 17.88 9.58
N GLY A 250 19.67 18.84 8.92
CA GLY A 250 20.82 18.60 8.05
C GLY A 250 20.43 18.22 6.62
N PRO A 251 21.38 17.71 5.83
CA PRO A 251 21.11 17.33 4.45
C PRO A 251 20.19 16.11 4.40
N GLY A 252 19.26 16.12 3.44
CA GLY A 252 18.42 14.98 3.15
C GLY A 252 19.18 13.85 2.46
N ILE A 253 18.50 12.72 2.33
CA ILE A 253 19.00 11.56 1.58
C ILE A 253 18.34 11.57 0.20
N ALA A 254 19.11 11.85 -0.84
CA ALA A 254 18.63 11.87 -2.21
C ALA A 254 18.16 10.47 -2.64
N LEU A 255 16.95 10.38 -3.13
CA LEU A 255 16.39 9.15 -3.67
C LEU A 255 16.84 8.98 -5.13
N THR A 256 17.90 8.22 -5.34
CA THR A 256 18.37 7.86 -6.69
C THR A 256 17.31 7.03 -7.43
N PRO A 257 17.24 7.11 -8.78
CA PRO A 257 16.40 6.21 -9.56
C PRO A 257 16.64 4.74 -9.21
N LEU A 258 15.60 3.91 -9.25
CA LEU A 258 15.77 2.47 -9.08
C LEU A 258 16.47 1.88 -10.29
N GLU A 259 17.54 1.14 -10.05
CA GLU A 259 18.19 0.32 -11.07
C GLU A 259 17.39 -0.98 -11.22
N ARG A 260 16.56 -1.02 -12.27
CA ARG A 260 15.78 -2.22 -12.57
C ARG A 260 15.86 -2.56 -14.05
N ARG A 261 15.90 -3.85 -14.33
CA ARG A 261 15.75 -4.42 -15.65
C ARG A 261 14.37 -5.12 -15.73
N ILE A 262 13.59 -4.77 -16.73
CA ILE A 262 12.31 -5.41 -17.03
C ILE A 262 12.48 -6.20 -18.31
N ASP A 263 12.13 -7.48 -18.29
CA ASP A 263 12.11 -8.33 -19.47
C ASP A 263 10.90 -9.29 -19.46
N GLU A 264 10.85 -10.22 -20.38
CA GLU A 264 9.75 -11.19 -20.49
C GLU A 264 9.67 -12.16 -19.31
N HIS A 265 10.76 -12.31 -18.56
CA HIS A 265 10.87 -13.21 -17.41
C HIS A 265 10.55 -12.53 -16.10
N GLY A 266 10.55 -11.18 -16.01
CA GLY A 266 10.20 -10.49 -14.78
C GLY A 266 10.81 -9.11 -14.57
N TYR A 267 11.03 -8.81 -13.30
CA TYR A 267 11.56 -7.53 -12.81
C TYR A 267 12.78 -7.79 -11.94
N HIS A 268 13.93 -7.26 -12.33
CA HIS A 268 15.21 -7.58 -11.72
C HIS A 268 15.85 -6.34 -11.13
N TYR A 269 16.06 -6.35 -9.82
CA TYR A 269 16.69 -5.31 -9.04
C TYR A 269 17.94 -5.88 -8.34
N GLN A 270 18.63 -5.04 -7.58
CA GLN A 270 19.82 -5.47 -6.84
C GLN A 270 19.47 -6.42 -5.68
N HIS A 271 18.49 -6.06 -4.86
CA HIS A 271 18.10 -6.80 -3.66
C HIS A 271 16.79 -7.58 -3.82
N VAL A 272 16.02 -7.30 -4.83
CA VAL A 272 14.75 -7.98 -5.13
C VAL A 272 14.78 -8.53 -6.54
N ASP A 273 14.30 -9.75 -6.71
CA ASP A 273 14.15 -10.38 -8.01
C ASP A 273 12.74 -10.94 -8.14
N VAL A 274 12.09 -10.66 -9.24
CA VAL A 274 10.77 -11.19 -9.57
C VAL A 274 10.85 -12.01 -10.83
N THR A 275 10.58 -13.31 -10.72
CA THR A 275 10.47 -14.21 -11.86
C THR A 275 9.01 -14.55 -12.11
N LEU A 276 8.57 -14.48 -13.37
CA LEU A 276 7.19 -14.71 -13.78
C LEU A 276 7.04 -16.05 -14.51
N ASP A 277 6.11 -16.88 -14.05
CA ASP A 277 5.56 -17.99 -14.81
C ASP A 277 4.08 -17.66 -15.12
N ARG A 278 3.85 -17.07 -16.28
CA ARG A 278 2.50 -16.67 -16.72
C ARG A 278 1.62 -17.87 -17.05
N ALA A 279 2.21 -19.01 -17.44
CA ALA A 279 1.46 -20.24 -17.72
C ALA A 279 0.91 -20.84 -16.43
N ALA A 280 1.72 -20.88 -15.39
CA ALA A 280 1.31 -21.30 -14.05
C ALA A 280 0.56 -20.19 -13.28
N ARG A 281 0.53 -18.96 -13.78
CA ARG A 281 -0.05 -17.77 -13.13
C ARG A 281 0.61 -17.47 -11.79
N THR A 282 1.91 -17.65 -11.70
CA THR A 282 2.71 -17.43 -10.50
C THR A 282 3.81 -16.40 -10.71
N ALA A 283 4.20 -15.73 -9.64
CA ALA A 283 5.41 -14.92 -9.57
C ALA A 283 6.24 -15.39 -8.37
N THR A 284 7.54 -15.52 -8.54
CA THR A 284 8.47 -15.73 -7.43
C THR A 284 9.16 -14.42 -7.11
N ILE A 285 8.96 -13.92 -5.89
CA ILE A 285 9.62 -12.73 -5.36
C ILE A 285 10.73 -13.20 -4.44
N THR A 286 11.97 -12.99 -4.83
CA THR A 286 13.15 -13.34 -4.03
C THR A 286 13.78 -12.08 -3.47
N VAL A 287 13.87 -11.97 -2.15
CA VAL A 287 14.54 -10.86 -1.46
C VAL A 287 15.90 -11.34 -0.94
N ARG A 288 16.95 -10.60 -1.27
CA ARG A 288 18.33 -10.91 -0.86
C ARG A 288 18.70 -10.17 0.42
N ALA A 289 19.31 -10.89 1.36
CA ALA A 289 19.92 -10.30 2.54
C ALA A 289 21.03 -9.32 2.14
N PRO A 290 21.42 -8.38 3.04
CA PRO A 290 22.56 -7.52 2.77
C PRO A 290 23.86 -8.31 2.63
N GLU A 291 24.71 -7.88 1.71
CA GLU A 291 26.06 -8.39 1.55
C GLU A 291 27.06 -7.50 2.31
N GLY A 292 28.08 -8.13 2.90
CA GLY A 292 29.11 -7.43 3.64
C GLY A 292 28.67 -6.84 4.98
N ALA A 293 29.58 -6.14 5.64
CA ALA A 293 29.35 -5.55 6.96
C ALA A 293 28.35 -4.37 6.88
N GLN A 294 27.36 -4.39 7.75
CA GLN A 294 26.33 -3.35 7.79
C GLN A 294 26.81 -2.12 8.59
N PRO A 295 26.36 -0.90 8.20
CA PRO A 295 26.65 0.32 8.97
C PRO A 295 26.14 0.20 10.40
N ARG A 296 27.03 0.48 11.38
CA ARG A 296 26.72 0.36 12.82
C ARG A 296 26.54 1.71 13.53
N SER A 297 26.78 2.83 12.84
CA SER A 297 26.61 4.16 13.42
C SER A 297 25.69 5.02 12.55
N VAL A 298 25.03 6.01 13.15
CA VAL A 298 24.18 6.97 12.43
C VAL A 298 24.95 7.63 11.28
N ALA A 299 26.21 8.05 11.53
CA ALA A 299 27.02 8.68 10.50
C ALA A 299 27.30 7.75 9.30
N ALA A 300 27.57 6.45 9.55
CA ALA A 300 27.79 5.48 8.50
C ALA A 300 26.48 5.15 7.75
N ILE A 301 25.34 5.09 8.46
CA ILE A 301 24.00 4.90 7.86
C ILE A 301 23.69 6.09 6.92
N HIS A 302 23.87 7.33 7.38
CA HIS A 302 23.67 8.52 6.55
C HIS A 302 24.62 8.56 5.35
N ALA A 303 25.88 8.16 5.53
CA ALA A 303 26.85 8.08 4.44
C ALA A 303 26.49 7.03 3.38
N ALA A 304 25.88 5.91 3.78
CA ALA A 304 25.34 4.91 2.85
C ALA A 304 24.12 5.44 2.08
N GLY A 305 23.33 6.32 2.69
CA GLY A 305 22.22 7.01 2.03
C GLY A 305 21.21 6.06 1.40
N ALA A 306 20.82 6.31 0.15
CA ALA A 306 19.84 5.47 -0.56
C ALA A 306 20.31 4.04 -0.83
N ALA A 307 21.61 3.77 -0.75
CA ALA A 307 22.20 2.43 -0.89
C ALA A 307 22.19 1.62 0.43
N TRP A 308 21.78 2.24 1.57
CA TRP A 308 21.63 1.49 2.81
C TRP A 308 20.59 0.39 2.61
N TRP A 309 20.98 -0.87 2.85
CA TRP A 309 20.18 -2.04 2.48
C TRP A 309 18.71 -1.99 2.90
N PRO A 310 18.32 -1.62 4.14
CA PRO A 310 16.91 -1.58 4.50
C PRO A 310 16.09 -0.61 3.65
N LEU A 311 16.67 0.54 3.26
CA LEU A 311 16.01 1.51 2.38
C LEU A 311 15.99 1.03 0.93
N ALA A 312 17.13 0.57 0.40
CA ALA A 312 17.24 0.09 -0.97
C ALA A 312 16.28 -1.08 -1.23
N MET A 313 16.34 -2.10 -0.39
CA MET A 313 15.47 -3.28 -0.45
C MET A 313 13.99 -2.90 -0.34
N ALA A 314 13.62 -2.02 0.61
CA ALA A 314 12.24 -1.59 0.76
C ALA A 314 11.71 -0.86 -0.48
N ARG A 315 12.52 -0.01 -1.12
CA ARG A 315 12.13 0.70 -2.35
C ARG A 315 11.95 -0.26 -3.53
N GLU A 316 12.85 -1.23 -3.67
CA GLU A 316 12.77 -2.25 -4.71
C GLU A 316 11.56 -3.17 -4.52
N LEU A 317 11.30 -3.61 -3.29
CA LEU A 317 10.14 -4.43 -2.96
C LEU A 317 8.82 -3.68 -3.15
N ASP A 318 8.77 -2.39 -2.78
CA ASP A 318 7.60 -1.52 -3.00
C ASP A 318 7.26 -1.42 -4.49
N ASP A 319 8.25 -1.12 -5.32
CA ASP A 319 8.10 -1.05 -6.78
C ASP A 319 7.71 -2.41 -7.38
N ALA A 320 8.36 -3.50 -6.97
CA ALA A 320 8.04 -4.86 -7.43
C ALA A 320 6.59 -5.26 -7.15
N ILE A 321 6.08 -4.98 -5.95
CA ILE A 321 4.69 -5.25 -5.57
C ILE A 321 3.73 -4.42 -6.43
N LEU A 322 4.01 -3.13 -6.62
CA LEU A 322 3.17 -2.24 -7.43
C LEU A 322 3.17 -2.65 -8.90
N MET A 323 4.33 -2.98 -9.46
CA MET A 323 4.48 -3.45 -10.83
C MET A 323 3.69 -4.74 -11.08
N LEU A 324 3.85 -5.75 -10.20
CA LEU A 324 3.13 -7.02 -10.28
C LEU A 324 1.61 -6.81 -10.20
N ARG A 325 1.16 -6.04 -9.22
CA ARG A 325 -0.26 -5.84 -8.97
C ARG A 325 -0.96 -5.12 -10.11
N THR A 326 -0.26 -4.24 -10.79
CA THR A 326 -0.83 -3.37 -11.83
C THR A 326 -0.72 -3.97 -13.22
N ASN A 327 0.39 -4.64 -13.53
CA ASN A 327 0.68 -5.11 -14.88
C ASN A 327 0.43 -6.61 -15.08
N GLU A 328 0.49 -7.43 -14.02
CA GLU A 328 0.36 -8.89 -14.09
C GLU A 328 -0.95 -9.35 -13.41
N LEU A 329 -2.08 -8.95 -14.00
CA LEU A 329 -3.39 -9.18 -13.39
C LEU A 329 -3.76 -10.67 -13.27
N ASP A 330 -3.31 -11.50 -14.22
CA ASP A 330 -3.58 -12.94 -14.25
C ASP A 330 -2.67 -13.73 -13.30
N VAL A 331 -1.60 -13.12 -12.79
CA VAL A 331 -0.68 -13.73 -11.81
C VAL A 331 -1.30 -13.65 -10.43
N GLY A 332 -1.95 -14.72 -10.00
CA GLY A 332 -2.75 -14.78 -8.77
C GLY A 332 -2.03 -15.29 -7.54
N LEU A 333 -0.89 -15.95 -7.71
CA LEU A 333 -0.11 -16.57 -6.63
C LEU A 333 1.32 -16.04 -6.64
N TRP A 334 1.77 -15.49 -5.50
CA TRP A 334 3.13 -15.04 -5.30
C TRP A 334 3.88 -15.96 -4.34
N LEU A 335 5.01 -16.48 -4.79
CA LEU A 335 5.93 -17.28 -4.00
C LEU A 335 6.99 -16.36 -3.42
N LEU A 336 7.01 -16.22 -2.11
CA LEU A 336 7.95 -15.36 -1.39
C LEU A 336 9.17 -16.19 -0.98
N LYS A 337 10.34 -15.78 -1.41
CA LYS A 337 11.62 -16.41 -1.11
C LYS A 337 12.62 -15.39 -0.58
N THR A 338 13.59 -15.86 0.16
CA THR A 338 14.73 -15.05 0.59
C THR A 338 16.03 -15.79 0.30
N ARG A 339 17.14 -15.07 0.15
CA ARG A 339 18.48 -15.65 -0.05
C ARG A 339 19.52 -14.85 0.70
N GLY A 340 20.43 -15.53 1.39
CA GLY A 340 21.55 -14.94 2.08
C GLY A 340 21.73 -15.38 3.53
N SER A 341 22.24 -14.49 4.37
CA SER A 341 22.57 -14.80 5.77
C SER A 341 21.51 -14.27 6.73
N ILE A 342 20.99 -15.14 7.60
CA ILE A 342 20.15 -14.77 8.74
C ILE A 342 20.85 -13.73 9.63
N ASP A 343 22.14 -13.96 9.92
CA ASP A 343 22.90 -13.08 10.81
C ASP A 343 23.03 -11.66 10.23
N ALA A 344 23.19 -11.54 8.89
CA ALA A 344 23.25 -10.23 8.23
C ALA A 344 21.90 -9.48 8.30
N VAL A 345 20.78 -10.18 8.20
CA VAL A 345 19.44 -9.57 8.38
C VAL A 345 19.25 -9.11 9.81
N LEU A 346 19.60 -9.96 10.79
CA LEU A 346 19.48 -9.61 12.22
C LEU A 346 20.42 -8.45 12.61
N GLU A 347 21.61 -8.36 11.99
CA GLU A 347 22.50 -7.21 12.19
C GLU A 347 21.88 -5.91 11.65
N ALA A 348 21.25 -5.95 10.47
CA ALA A 348 20.52 -4.80 9.92
C ALA A 348 19.34 -4.39 10.82
N ASP A 349 18.55 -5.34 11.31
CA ASP A 349 17.47 -5.09 12.27
C ASP A 349 17.99 -4.49 13.58
N GLY A 350 19.15 -4.97 14.06
CA GLY A 350 19.84 -4.41 15.22
C GLY A 350 20.18 -2.92 15.03
N ALA A 351 20.66 -2.54 13.84
CA ALA A 351 20.95 -1.15 13.50
C ALA A 351 19.68 -0.29 13.44
N LEU A 352 18.60 -0.80 12.82
CA LEU A 352 17.29 -0.14 12.76
C LEU A 352 16.75 0.14 14.17
N ARG A 353 16.84 -0.83 15.07
CA ARG A 353 16.37 -0.69 16.45
C ARG A 353 17.24 0.25 17.27
N LEU A 354 18.56 0.10 17.21
CA LEU A 354 19.52 0.91 17.99
C LEU A 354 19.41 2.40 17.67
N HIS A 355 19.15 2.72 16.41
CA HIS A 355 19.13 4.09 15.91
C HIS A 355 17.72 4.59 15.57
N ALA A 356 16.66 3.97 16.11
CA ALA A 356 15.25 4.30 15.82
C ALA A 356 14.85 5.76 16.14
N ALA A 357 15.63 6.47 16.94
CA ALA A 357 15.43 7.90 17.21
C ALA A 357 15.98 8.81 16.08
N ASP A 358 16.90 8.32 15.23
CA ASP A 358 17.39 9.06 14.08
C ASP A 358 16.31 9.20 13.01
N TRP A 359 16.19 10.38 12.41
CA TRP A 359 15.12 10.68 11.47
C TRP A 359 15.16 9.79 10.22
N PHE A 360 16.37 9.51 9.69
CA PHE A 360 16.53 8.72 8.47
C PHE A 360 16.19 7.24 8.72
N VAL A 361 16.64 6.70 9.85
CA VAL A 361 16.28 5.35 10.29
C VAL A 361 14.78 5.23 10.50
N LYS A 362 14.15 6.21 11.13
CA LYS A 362 12.71 6.27 11.38
C LYS A 362 11.90 6.31 10.08
N GLU A 363 12.30 7.14 9.10
CA GLU A 363 11.65 7.18 7.78
C GLU A 363 11.83 5.86 7.01
N THR A 364 12.99 5.21 7.14
CA THR A 364 13.24 3.89 6.55
C THR A 364 12.33 2.82 7.16
N GLN A 365 12.19 2.80 8.49
CA GLN A 365 11.21 1.92 9.17
C GLN A 365 9.78 2.23 8.71
N GLY A 366 9.44 3.51 8.51
CA GLY A 366 8.15 3.93 7.97
C GLY A 366 7.91 3.40 6.55
N LEU A 367 8.93 3.43 5.69
CA LEU A 367 8.82 2.86 4.34
C LEU A 367 8.64 1.34 4.40
N LEU A 368 9.45 0.63 5.19
CA LEU A 368 9.31 -0.82 5.40
C LEU A 368 7.90 -1.18 5.87
N ARG A 369 7.36 -0.46 6.85
CA ARG A 369 5.99 -0.65 7.35
C ARG A 369 4.95 -0.48 6.23
N ARG A 370 5.03 0.58 5.44
CA ARG A 370 4.11 0.85 4.33
C ARG A 370 4.24 -0.17 3.20
N THR A 371 5.46 -0.58 2.86
CA THR A 371 5.72 -1.59 1.82
C THR A 371 5.17 -2.96 2.23
N LEU A 372 5.44 -3.41 3.46
CA LEU A 372 4.92 -4.68 3.97
C LEU A 372 3.39 -4.67 4.09
N ALA A 373 2.78 -3.52 4.42
CA ALA A 373 1.33 -3.38 4.45
C ALA A 373 0.67 -3.55 3.07
N ARG A 374 1.39 -3.35 1.95
CA ARG A 374 0.87 -3.65 0.60
C ARG A 374 0.60 -5.13 0.39
N LEU A 375 1.36 -6.01 1.06
CA LEU A 375 1.11 -7.46 1.01
C LEU A 375 -0.26 -7.80 1.59
N ASP A 376 -0.66 -7.13 2.67
CA ASP A 376 -1.95 -7.37 3.34
C ASP A 376 -3.14 -7.14 2.39
N VAL A 377 -3.02 -6.15 1.50
CA VAL A 377 -4.08 -5.73 0.56
C VAL A 377 -3.78 -6.10 -0.91
N SER A 378 -2.81 -6.98 -1.14
CA SER A 378 -2.39 -7.37 -2.49
C SER A 378 -3.50 -8.02 -3.31
N SER A 379 -4.46 -8.67 -2.66
CA SER A 379 -5.45 -9.57 -3.27
C SER A 379 -4.77 -10.65 -4.13
N ARG A 380 -3.62 -11.12 -3.69
CA ARG A 380 -2.89 -12.25 -4.25
C ARG A 380 -2.69 -13.28 -3.16
N THR A 381 -2.74 -14.56 -3.53
CA THR A 381 -2.28 -15.62 -2.63
C THR A 381 -0.79 -15.46 -2.41
N LEU A 382 -0.34 -15.59 -1.17
CA LEU A 382 1.06 -15.49 -0.79
C LEU A 382 1.51 -16.81 -0.16
N PHE A 383 2.50 -17.48 -0.75
CA PHE A 383 3.14 -18.66 -0.17
C PHE A 383 4.61 -18.34 0.12
N ALA A 384 5.06 -18.59 1.35
CA ALA A 384 6.48 -18.50 1.70
C ALA A 384 7.14 -19.87 1.48
N ILE A 385 8.23 -19.87 0.73
CA ILE A 385 9.01 -21.07 0.39
C ILE A 385 10.38 -20.95 1.03
N ILE A 386 10.59 -21.73 2.09
CA ILE A 386 11.77 -21.68 2.96
C ILE A 386 12.62 -22.91 2.68
N ASP A 387 13.55 -22.77 1.76
CA ASP A 387 14.45 -23.84 1.28
C ASP A 387 15.92 -23.50 1.54
N GLU A 388 16.83 -24.28 1.03
CA GLU A 388 18.28 -24.06 1.16
C GLU A 388 18.67 -22.62 0.83
N GLY A 389 19.51 -22.01 1.66
CA GLY A 389 19.99 -20.63 1.50
C GLY A 389 18.96 -19.55 1.81
N SER A 390 17.79 -19.91 2.31
CA SER A 390 16.80 -18.95 2.83
C SER A 390 17.30 -18.21 4.06
N CYS A 391 16.92 -16.93 4.17
CA CYS A 391 17.28 -16.07 5.30
C CYS A 391 16.06 -15.34 5.88
N PHE A 392 14.96 -16.06 6.04
CA PHE A 392 13.76 -15.50 6.69
C PHE A 392 14.06 -15.24 8.17
N ALA A 393 14.46 -14.00 8.47
CA ALA A 393 14.76 -13.54 9.82
C ALA A 393 14.23 -12.11 10.02
N GLY A 394 13.81 -11.77 11.20
CA GLY A 394 13.38 -10.42 11.58
C GLY A 394 12.53 -9.72 10.51
N THR A 395 13.03 -8.63 9.94
CA THR A 395 12.34 -7.87 8.87
C THR A 395 11.95 -8.75 7.67
N LEU A 396 12.81 -9.67 7.22
CA LEU A 396 12.49 -10.58 6.12
C LEU A 396 11.54 -11.71 6.55
N PHE A 397 11.47 -12.03 7.85
CA PHE A 397 10.48 -13.00 8.32
C PHE A 397 9.03 -12.46 8.26
N GLU A 398 8.84 -11.14 8.23
CA GLU A 398 7.53 -10.52 7.97
C GLU A 398 6.91 -10.97 6.65
N LEU A 399 7.72 -11.33 5.66
CA LEU A 399 7.24 -11.90 4.40
C LEU A 399 6.59 -13.28 4.60
N ALA A 400 7.21 -14.14 5.42
CA ALA A 400 6.67 -15.44 5.75
C ALA A 400 5.43 -15.33 6.64
N LEU A 401 5.43 -14.38 7.58
CA LEU A 401 4.27 -14.11 8.44
C LEU A 401 3.08 -13.48 7.68
N ALA A 402 3.34 -12.76 6.58
CA ALA A 402 2.30 -12.24 5.69
C ALA A 402 1.71 -13.31 4.76
N ALA A 403 2.38 -14.44 4.60
CA ALA A 403 1.96 -15.50 3.69
C ALA A 403 0.70 -16.24 4.20
N ASP A 404 -0.16 -16.62 3.27
CA ASP A 404 -1.35 -17.44 3.56
C ASP A 404 -0.96 -18.87 3.94
N ARG A 405 0.17 -19.36 3.41
CA ARG A 405 0.82 -20.63 3.79
C ARG A 405 2.34 -20.48 3.71
N SER A 406 3.04 -21.21 4.54
CA SER A 406 4.50 -21.32 4.49
C SER A 406 4.93 -22.77 4.50
N TYR A 407 5.89 -23.09 3.65
CA TYR A 407 6.50 -24.42 3.52
C TYR A 407 7.97 -24.27 3.87
N MET A 408 8.47 -25.10 4.78
CA MET A 408 9.87 -25.10 5.20
C MET A 408 10.46 -26.49 5.05
N LEU A 409 11.52 -26.62 4.28
CA LEU A 409 12.20 -27.90 4.03
C LEU A 409 12.74 -28.47 5.35
N LEU A 410 12.29 -29.65 5.72
CA LEU A 410 12.76 -30.37 6.90
C LEU A 410 13.99 -31.22 6.53
N LEU A 411 15.14 -30.85 7.07
CA LEU A 411 16.39 -31.60 7.01
C LEU A 411 16.95 -31.73 8.42
N PRO A 412 17.83 -32.75 8.66
CA PRO A 412 18.63 -32.80 9.89
C PRO A 412 19.40 -31.47 10.09
N GLU A 413 19.42 -30.94 11.30
CA GLU A 413 20.09 -29.65 11.58
C GLU A 413 21.58 -29.63 11.29
N SER A 414 22.20 -30.83 11.23
CA SER A 414 23.60 -30.99 10.87
C SER A 414 23.87 -30.87 9.36
N GLU A 415 22.83 -30.91 8.54
CA GLU A 415 22.96 -30.77 7.09
C GLU A 415 23.22 -29.32 6.70
N PRO A 416 24.26 -29.02 5.89
CA PRO A 416 24.55 -27.65 5.48
C PRO A 416 23.41 -26.98 4.70
N ALA A 417 22.57 -27.75 4.05
CA ALA A 417 21.41 -27.31 3.28
C ALA A 417 20.17 -27.05 4.15
N ALA A 418 20.18 -27.38 5.45
CA ALA A 418 19.06 -27.21 6.33
C ALA A 418 18.73 -25.72 6.49
N PRO A 419 17.50 -25.29 6.14
CA PRO A 419 17.09 -23.91 6.35
C PRO A 419 16.77 -23.65 7.83
N PHE A 420 16.97 -22.41 8.24
CA PHE A 420 16.54 -21.90 9.53
C PHE A 420 15.72 -20.64 9.34
N VAL A 421 14.92 -20.31 10.36
CA VAL A 421 14.24 -19.01 10.48
C VAL A 421 14.58 -18.39 11.82
N ALA A 422 14.43 -17.07 11.96
CA ALA A 422 14.69 -16.39 13.22
C ALA A 422 13.74 -15.23 13.44
N LEU A 423 13.28 -15.08 14.68
CA LEU A 423 12.54 -13.90 15.14
C LEU A 423 13.50 -12.84 15.65
N SER A 424 13.12 -11.58 15.50
CA SER A 424 13.73 -10.46 16.20
C SER A 424 12.65 -9.58 16.84
N GLU A 425 13.05 -8.59 17.65
CA GLU A 425 12.11 -7.65 18.26
C GLU A 425 11.22 -6.90 17.25
N VAL A 426 11.66 -6.75 15.99
CA VAL A 426 10.88 -6.06 14.96
C VAL A 426 9.55 -6.77 14.65
N ASN A 427 9.49 -8.10 14.81
CA ASN A 427 8.29 -8.89 14.56
C ASN A 427 7.17 -8.66 15.60
N PHE A 428 7.49 -7.98 16.71
CA PHE A 428 6.56 -7.73 17.80
C PHE A 428 6.03 -6.30 17.86
N GLY A 429 6.10 -5.54 16.75
CA GLY A 429 5.44 -4.23 16.70
C GLY A 429 6.02 -3.20 15.74
N ALA A 430 7.17 -3.44 15.09
CA ALA A 430 7.78 -2.45 14.18
C ALA A 430 6.96 -2.26 12.89
N TYR A 431 6.33 -3.32 12.41
CA TYR A 431 5.63 -3.35 11.12
C TYR A 431 4.20 -3.88 11.23
N PRO A 432 3.28 -3.13 11.88
CA PRO A 432 1.89 -3.55 11.98
C PRO A 432 1.24 -3.67 10.60
N MET A 433 0.29 -4.57 10.49
CA MET A 433 -0.61 -4.70 9.36
C MET A 433 -1.50 -3.45 9.22
N VAL A 434 -2.25 -3.35 8.12
CA VAL A 434 -3.27 -2.28 7.96
C VAL A 434 -4.35 -2.32 9.06
N SER A 435 -4.54 -3.46 9.71
CA SER A 435 -5.41 -3.62 10.89
C SER A 435 -4.83 -3.03 12.18
N GLN A 436 -3.58 -2.57 12.18
CA GLN A 436 -2.76 -2.13 13.33
C GLN A 436 -2.32 -3.26 14.26
N GLU A 437 -2.61 -4.52 13.92
CA GLU A 437 -2.10 -5.70 14.62
C GLU A 437 -0.75 -6.14 14.04
N THR A 438 0.09 -6.82 14.85
CA THR A 438 1.27 -7.50 14.32
C THR A 438 0.85 -8.74 13.53
N ARG A 439 1.67 -9.15 12.55
CA ARG A 439 1.40 -10.39 11.78
C ARG A 439 1.42 -11.62 12.66
N LEU A 440 2.25 -11.65 13.72
CA LEU A 440 2.23 -12.72 14.72
C LEU A 440 0.92 -12.76 15.50
N ALA A 441 0.42 -11.62 16.01
CA ALA A 441 -0.84 -11.58 16.74
C ALA A 441 -2.01 -11.99 15.83
N ASN A 442 -2.00 -11.55 14.58
CA ASN A 442 -3.00 -11.96 13.58
C ASN A 442 -2.93 -13.47 13.28
N ARG A 443 -1.73 -14.02 13.10
CA ARG A 443 -1.50 -15.44 12.82
C ARG A 443 -1.99 -16.34 13.96
N TYR A 444 -1.73 -15.95 15.18
CA TYR A 444 -2.16 -16.70 16.37
C TYR A 444 -3.59 -16.39 16.84
N CYS A 445 -4.32 -15.55 16.12
CA CYS A 445 -5.69 -15.16 16.48
C CYS A 445 -5.86 -14.76 17.96
N GLY A 446 -4.85 -14.10 18.53
CA GLY A 446 -4.85 -13.62 19.91
C GLY A 446 -4.45 -14.66 20.97
N ASP A 447 -3.93 -15.82 20.58
CA ASP A 447 -3.38 -16.80 21.55
C ASP A 447 -2.12 -16.23 22.22
N LYS A 448 -2.27 -15.87 23.50
CA LYS A 448 -1.19 -15.29 24.31
C LYS A 448 -0.05 -16.27 24.58
N ARG A 449 -0.35 -17.58 24.70
CA ARG A 449 0.69 -18.59 24.97
C ARG A 449 1.59 -18.76 23.75
N ALA A 450 1.00 -18.84 22.56
CA ALA A 450 1.75 -18.89 21.32
C ALA A 450 2.61 -17.62 21.13
N MET A 451 2.06 -16.43 21.45
CA MET A 451 2.81 -15.17 21.42
C MET A 451 3.99 -15.15 22.42
N GLU A 452 3.80 -15.67 23.63
CA GLU A 452 4.87 -15.76 24.63
C GLU A 452 5.94 -16.76 24.24
N ALA A 453 5.55 -17.93 23.68
CA ALA A 453 6.49 -18.92 23.17
C ALA A 453 7.34 -18.35 22.03
N ALA A 454 6.71 -17.69 21.05
CA ALA A 454 7.41 -17.02 19.95
C ALA A 454 8.37 -15.92 20.48
N ARG A 455 7.95 -15.14 21.49
CA ARG A 455 8.81 -14.12 22.12
C ARG A 455 10.01 -14.72 22.83
N GLY A 456 9.84 -15.90 23.42
CA GLY A 456 10.94 -16.64 24.07
C GLY A 456 12.00 -17.14 23.09
N ALA A 457 11.67 -17.26 21.82
CA ALA A 457 12.54 -17.74 20.74
C ALA A 457 13.24 -16.60 19.96
N ILE A 458 13.15 -15.34 20.43
CA ILE A 458 13.83 -14.23 19.76
C ILE A 458 15.34 -14.44 19.77
N GLY A 459 15.95 -14.34 18.58
CA GLY A 459 17.39 -14.47 18.36
C GLY A 459 17.87 -15.89 18.13
N ASP A 460 17.03 -16.90 18.37
CA ASP A 460 17.37 -18.28 18.09
C ASP A 460 17.19 -18.60 16.59
N LYS A 461 18.06 -19.45 16.06
CA LYS A 461 17.90 -20.07 14.74
C LYS A 461 17.01 -21.30 14.90
N LEU A 462 15.80 -21.23 14.39
CA LEU A 462 14.78 -22.25 14.54
C LEU A 462 14.79 -23.17 13.33
N SER A 463 14.94 -24.47 13.55
CA SER A 463 14.81 -25.50 12.52
C SER A 463 13.35 -25.65 12.07
N ALA A 464 13.12 -26.37 10.99
CA ALA A 464 11.78 -26.58 10.43
C ALA A 464 10.82 -27.21 11.46
N ALA A 465 11.27 -28.22 12.21
CA ALA A 465 10.48 -28.87 13.24
C ALA A 465 10.06 -27.91 14.36
N ILE A 466 11.00 -27.09 14.87
CA ILE A 466 10.73 -26.11 15.92
C ILE A 466 9.82 -24.99 15.40
N ALA A 467 10.05 -24.51 14.18
CA ALA A 467 9.26 -23.47 13.57
C ALA A 467 7.80 -23.92 13.33
N GLU A 468 7.58 -25.18 12.97
CA GLU A 468 6.24 -25.78 12.83
C GLU A 468 5.57 -25.94 14.21
N GLU A 469 6.29 -26.48 15.21
CA GLU A 469 5.77 -26.61 16.59
C GLU A 469 5.33 -25.26 17.19
N LEU A 470 6.12 -24.21 16.95
CA LEU A 470 5.77 -22.84 17.36
C LEU A 470 4.66 -22.19 16.50
N GLY A 471 4.19 -22.86 15.45
CA GLY A 471 3.20 -22.31 14.53
C GLY A 471 3.71 -21.16 13.64
N LEU A 472 5.02 -21.01 13.52
CA LEU A 472 5.66 -19.97 12.70
C LEU A 472 5.66 -20.33 11.21
N VAL A 473 5.64 -21.63 10.89
CA VAL A 473 5.45 -22.17 9.53
C VAL A 473 4.23 -23.08 9.50
N THR A 474 3.68 -23.30 8.28
CA THR A 474 2.45 -24.09 8.13
C THR A 474 2.75 -25.57 7.97
N PHE A 475 3.78 -25.90 7.19
CA PHE A 475 4.17 -27.27 6.87
C PHE A 475 5.69 -27.39 6.81
N ALA A 476 6.19 -28.56 7.25
CA ALA A 476 7.61 -28.89 7.24
C ALA A 476 7.85 -30.25 6.56
N PRO A 477 7.63 -30.36 5.21
CA PRO A 477 7.88 -31.59 4.49
C PRO A 477 9.38 -31.93 4.43
N ASP A 478 9.70 -33.22 4.44
CA ASP A 478 11.06 -33.70 4.27
C ASP A 478 11.55 -33.60 2.80
N ASP A 479 12.80 -33.93 2.56
CA ASP A 479 13.43 -33.80 1.25
C ASP A 479 12.83 -34.72 0.17
N ILE A 480 12.20 -35.82 0.58
CA ILE A 480 11.56 -36.78 -0.33
C ILE A 480 10.25 -36.15 -0.87
N ASP A 481 9.46 -35.58 0.00
CA ASP A 481 8.13 -35.06 -0.34
C ASP A 481 8.13 -33.58 -0.73
N TRP A 482 9.19 -32.83 -0.42
CA TRP A 482 9.32 -31.38 -0.61
C TRP A 482 8.87 -30.86 -1.97
N ALA A 483 9.46 -31.42 -3.02
CA ALA A 483 9.23 -30.89 -4.37
C ALA A 483 7.79 -31.13 -4.83
N ASP A 484 7.24 -32.30 -4.51
CA ASP A 484 5.86 -32.65 -4.89
C ASP A 484 4.83 -31.93 -4.05
N GLU A 485 5.01 -31.80 -2.74
CA GLU A 485 4.07 -31.07 -1.87
C GLU A 485 3.96 -29.60 -2.27
N VAL A 486 5.10 -28.92 -2.46
CA VAL A 486 5.11 -27.52 -2.88
C VAL A 486 4.47 -27.36 -4.26
N ARG A 487 4.82 -28.20 -5.23
CA ARG A 487 4.27 -28.16 -6.58
C ARG A 487 2.76 -28.37 -6.57
N LEU A 488 2.28 -29.40 -5.88
CA LEU A 488 0.85 -29.72 -5.80
C LEU A 488 0.06 -28.60 -5.10
N ALA A 489 0.60 -28.04 -4.03
CA ALA A 489 -0.04 -26.93 -3.34
C ALA A 489 -0.17 -25.67 -4.22
N VAL A 490 0.86 -25.38 -5.03
CA VAL A 490 0.86 -24.25 -5.98
C VAL A 490 -0.15 -24.50 -7.10
N GLU A 491 -0.12 -25.67 -7.73
CA GLU A 491 -1.04 -26.05 -8.81
C GLU A 491 -2.50 -26.01 -8.35
N GLU A 492 -2.79 -26.62 -7.18
CA GLU A 492 -4.12 -26.60 -6.58
C GLU A 492 -4.60 -25.17 -6.34
N ARG A 493 -3.81 -24.35 -5.65
CA ARG A 493 -4.18 -22.96 -5.32
C ARG A 493 -4.39 -22.12 -6.59
N ALA A 494 -3.54 -22.26 -7.58
CA ALA A 494 -3.66 -21.55 -8.86
C ALA A 494 -4.85 -22.01 -9.71
N SER A 495 -5.48 -23.16 -9.40
CA SER A 495 -6.66 -23.68 -10.09
C SER A 495 -7.99 -23.19 -9.52
N LEU A 496 -7.99 -22.57 -8.33
CA LEU A 496 -9.21 -22.11 -7.65
C LEU A 496 -9.72 -20.78 -8.21
N SER A 497 -11.01 -20.51 -8.02
CA SER A 497 -11.63 -19.24 -8.46
C SER A 497 -10.91 -18.02 -7.87
N PRO A 498 -10.40 -17.10 -8.70
CA PRO A 498 -9.68 -15.92 -8.22
C PRO A 498 -10.56 -14.99 -7.39
N ASP A 499 -11.86 -14.88 -7.72
CA ASP A 499 -12.80 -14.06 -6.95
C ASP A 499 -13.05 -14.66 -5.55
N ALA A 500 -13.24 -15.99 -5.48
CA ALA A 500 -13.46 -16.68 -4.20
C ALA A 500 -12.21 -16.62 -3.31
N LEU A 501 -11.01 -16.80 -3.89
CA LEU A 501 -9.75 -16.66 -3.16
C LEU A 501 -9.59 -15.24 -2.62
N THR A 502 -9.84 -14.21 -3.43
CA THR A 502 -9.76 -12.81 -2.99
C THR A 502 -10.65 -12.54 -1.79
N GLY A 503 -11.91 -13.00 -1.83
CA GLY A 503 -12.83 -12.84 -0.71
C GLY A 503 -12.43 -13.63 0.54
N MET A 504 -11.98 -14.88 0.37
CA MET A 504 -11.51 -15.72 1.47
C MET A 504 -10.28 -15.11 2.16
N GLU A 505 -9.26 -14.76 1.38
CA GLU A 505 -8.01 -14.18 1.87
C GLU A 505 -8.26 -12.86 2.61
N ALA A 506 -9.10 -11.97 2.06
CA ALA A 506 -9.48 -10.71 2.73
C ALA A 506 -10.19 -10.95 4.07
N ASN A 507 -10.96 -12.02 4.21
CA ASN A 507 -11.62 -12.36 5.48
C ASN A 507 -10.68 -12.99 6.50
N LEU A 508 -9.71 -13.79 6.06
CA LEU A 508 -8.77 -14.48 6.94
C LEU A 508 -7.60 -13.60 7.39
N ARG A 509 -7.07 -12.72 6.51
CA ARG A 509 -5.92 -11.86 6.81
C ARG A 509 -6.19 -10.80 7.86
N PHE A 510 -7.44 -10.38 8.02
CA PHE A 510 -7.78 -9.31 8.95
C PHE A 510 -8.57 -9.87 10.14
N THR A 511 -7.85 -10.25 11.18
CA THR A 511 -8.41 -10.43 12.52
C THR A 511 -8.38 -9.09 13.27
N GLY A 512 -8.96 -8.97 14.43
CA GLY A 512 -8.82 -7.77 15.26
C GLY A 512 -10.11 -7.27 15.89
N ALA A 513 -10.18 -5.98 16.16
CA ALA A 513 -11.14 -5.35 17.07
C ALA A 513 -12.63 -5.37 16.64
N GLU A 514 -12.96 -5.83 15.43
CA GLU A 514 -14.36 -6.01 15.02
C GLU A 514 -15.00 -7.17 15.77
N THR A 515 -16.30 -7.04 16.10
CA THR A 515 -17.05 -8.19 16.64
C THR A 515 -17.24 -9.26 15.57
N MET A 516 -17.46 -10.51 15.99
CA MET A 516 -17.75 -11.61 15.06
C MET A 516 -18.95 -11.28 14.17
N GLU A 517 -20.00 -10.67 14.72
CA GLU A 517 -21.20 -10.29 14.00
C GLU A 517 -20.94 -9.23 12.93
N THR A 518 -20.14 -8.21 13.23
CA THR A 518 -19.77 -7.20 12.22
C THR A 518 -18.88 -7.80 11.14
N ARG A 519 -17.98 -8.70 11.47
CA ARG A 519 -17.18 -9.44 10.48
C ARG A 519 -18.06 -10.30 9.55
N ILE A 520 -19.09 -10.96 10.09
CA ILE A 520 -20.03 -11.75 9.29
C ILE A 520 -20.85 -10.84 8.38
N PHE A 521 -21.54 -9.84 8.94
CA PHE A 521 -22.53 -9.07 8.18
C PHE A 521 -21.95 -7.92 7.37
N ALA A 522 -20.94 -7.24 7.86
CA ALA A 522 -20.35 -6.10 7.16
C ALA A 522 -19.18 -6.47 6.24
N ARG A 523 -18.52 -7.61 6.44
CA ARG A 523 -17.36 -8.02 5.65
C ARG A 523 -17.59 -9.30 4.86
N LEU A 524 -17.81 -10.44 5.53
CA LEU A 524 -18.02 -11.72 4.84
C LEU A 524 -19.22 -11.67 3.89
N SER A 525 -20.36 -11.16 4.36
CA SER A 525 -21.56 -11.01 3.53
C SER A 525 -21.36 -10.05 2.37
N ALA A 526 -20.60 -8.97 2.54
CA ALA A 526 -20.27 -8.02 1.46
C ALA A 526 -19.42 -8.70 0.37
N TRP A 527 -18.38 -9.46 0.75
CA TRP A 527 -17.58 -10.23 -0.19
C TRP A 527 -18.41 -11.32 -0.90
N GLN A 528 -19.23 -12.05 -0.16
CA GLN A 528 -20.12 -13.07 -0.75
C GLN A 528 -21.12 -12.46 -1.72
N ASN A 529 -21.69 -11.30 -1.38
CA ASN A 529 -22.60 -10.56 -2.27
C ASN A 529 -21.88 -10.14 -3.57
N TRP A 530 -20.62 -9.65 -3.47
CA TRP A 530 -19.82 -9.34 -4.64
C TRP A 530 -19.53 -10.58 -5.50
N ILE A 531 -19.14 -11.71 -4.87
CA ILE A 531 -18.84 -12.97 -5.57
C ILE A 531 -20.08 -13.49 -6.33
N PHE A 532 -21.27 -13.39 -5.75
CA PHE A 532 -22.51 -13.82 -6.41
C PHE A 532 -22.89 -13.00 -7.66
N ASN A 533 -22.21 -11.89 -7.92
CA ASN A 533 -22.35 -11.12 -9.16
C ASN A 533 -21.21 -11.37 -10.15
N ARG A 534 -20.22 -12.20 -9.81
CA ARG A 534 -19.04 -12.43 -10.64
C ARG A 534 -19.26 -13.56 -11.64
N PRO A 535 -18.80 -13.38 -12.91
CA PRO A 535 -18.90 -14.42 -13.93
C PRO A 535 -18.27 -15.76 -13.51
N ASN A 536 -17.18 -15.73 -12.72
CA ASN A 536 -16.52 -16.93 -12.21
C ASN A 536 -17.42 -17.79 -11.31
N ALA A 537 -18.41 -17.19 -10.64
CA ALA A 537 -19.39 -17.92 -9.83
C ALA A 537 -20.67 -18.26 -10.63
N VAL A 538 -21.28 -17.25 -11.27
CA VAL A 538 -22.66 -17.34 -11.81
C VAL A 538 -22.77 -17.26 -13.33
N GLY A 539 -21.67 -16.99 -14.07
CA GLY A 539 -21.66 -16.99 -15.54
C GLY A 539 -21.94 -18.36 -16.13
N GLU A 540 -22.14 -18.44 -17.44
CA GLU A 540 -22.47 -19.69 -18.16
C GLU A 540 -21.46 -20.83 -17.90
N GLN A 541 -20.19 -20.50 -17.72
CA GLN A 541 -19.11 -21.43 -17.40
C GLN A 541 -18.61 -21.28 -15.96
N GLY A 542 -19.35 -20.53 -15.13
CA GLY A 542 -19.02 -20.29 -13.73
C GLY A 542 -19.30 -21.52 -12.86
N ALA A 543 -18.62 -21.59 -11.72
CA ALA A 543 -18.61 -22.78 -10.86
C ALA A 543 -20.01 -23.25 -10.43
N LEU A 544 -20.92 -22.34 -10.09
CA LEU A 544 -22.28 -22.69 -9.68
C LEU A 544 -23.13 -23.27 -10.83
N LYS A 545 -22.89 -22.84 -12.08
CA LYS A 545 -23.63 -23.34 -13.25
C LYS A 545 -23.18 -24.71 -13.68
N VAL A 546 -21.88 -24.99 -13.63
CA VAL A 546 -21.35 -26.28 -14.08
C VAL A 546 -21.29 -27.34 -12.98
N TYR A 547 -21.59 -26.97 -11.73
CA TYR A 547 -21.59 -27.91 -10.62
C TYR A 547 -22.55 -29.09 -10.88
N GLY A 548 -22.05 -30.32 -10.74
CA GLY A 548 -22.80 -31.53 -10.99
C GLY A 548 -23.02 -31.93 -12.45
N THR A 549 -22.50 -31.15 -13.42
CA THR A 549 -22.61 -31.47 -14.86
C THR A 549 -21.48 -32.34 -15.41
N GLY A 550 -20.42 -32.57 -14.61
CA GLY A 550 -19.20 -33.22 -15.06
C GLY A 550 -18.22 -32.29 -15.79
N SER A 551 -18.61 -31.05 -16.08
CA SER A 551 -17.75 -30.04 -16.70
C SER A 551 -16.93 -29.30 -15.64
N LYS A 552 -15.70 -28.88 -16.01
CA LYS A 552 -14.89 -27.99 -15.16
C LYS A 552 -15.27 -26.53 -15.41
N PRO A 553 -15.32 -25.68 -14.37
CA PRO A 553 -15.55 -24.25 -14.56
C PRO A 553 -14.38 -23.61 -15.33
N ARG A 554 -14.69 -22.52 -16.05
CA ARG A 554 -13.68 -21.66 -16.69
C ARG A 554 -13.70 -20.29 -16.02
N PHE A 555 -12.52 -19.82 -15.59
CA PHE A 555 -12.40 -18.58 -14.84
C PHE A 555 -11.69 -17.49 -15.67
N ASP A 556 -12.13 -16.23 -15.48
CA ASP A 556 -11.31 -15.06 -15.76
C ASP A 556 -10.31 -14.94 -14.61
N TRP A 557 -9.04 -15.18 -14.90
CA TRP A 557 -8.00 -15.31 -13.89
C TRP A 557 -7.56 -13.98 -13.28
N LYS A 558 -8.03 -12.85 -13.80
CA LYS A 558 -7.62 -11.53 -13.29
C LYS A 558 -7.99 -11.34 -11.83
N ARG A 559 -6.97 -10.98 -11.06
CA ARG A 559 -7.11 -10.61 -9.65
C ARG A 559 -7.27 -9.10 -9.51
N VAL A 560 -7.97 -8.66 -8.44
CA VAL A 560 -8.27 -7.24 -8.16
C VAL A 560 -7.34 -6.64 -7.12
#